data_a8f4e4a4774ffaee3765a2f57a84c73e
#
_entry.id   a8f4e4a4774ffaee3765a2f57a84c73e
#
_cell.length_a   1.000
_cell.length_b   1.000
_cell.length_c   1.000
_cell.angle_alpha   90.00
_cell.angle_beta   90.00
_cell.angle_gamma   90.00
#
_symmetry.space_group_name_H-M   'P 1'
#
loop_
_entity.id
_entity.type
_entity.pdbx_description
1 polymer ?
#
loop_
_entity_poly.entity_id
_entity_poly.type
_entity_poly.pdbx_seq_one_letter_code
_entity_poly.pdbx_strand_id
1 'polypeptide(L)'
;VLKCPCCEETFSTEEEKISHIKSEHEYHRLTPQPKIGRKYQRIVGQIENCFIAYRKQNVQVLTVTEIESWFKNNTKAGLAKQRIASLLRRRPQFQMHKKARRINSNEIETWWSYGEIDEEISFQGYSRWVDVETGKTLK
;
A
#
# COMPACT_ATOMS: atom_id res chain seq x y z
N VAL A 1 -12.90 31.74 24.02
CA VAL A 1 -12.96 30.30 24.15
C VAL A 1 -12.55 29.67 22.80
N LEU A 2 -11.49 28.89 22.82
CA LEU A 2 -10.99 28.23 21.66
C LEU A 2 -11.63 26.84 21.54
N LYS A 3 -12.14 26.52 20.38
CA LYS A 3 -12.80 25.25 20.13
C LYS A 3 -11.91 24.33 19.30
N CYS A 4 -11.81 23.05 19.68
CA CYS A 4 -11.11 22.05 18.89
C CYS A 4 -11.86 21.82 17.58
N PRO A 5 -11.18 21.89 16.40
CA PRO A 5 -11.85 21.68 15.13
C PRO A 5 -12.19 20.22 14.83
N CYS A 6 -11.67 19.28 15.61
CA CYS A 6 -11.91 17.85 15.40
C CYS A 6 -12.93 17.25 16.38
N CYS A 7 -13.18 17.92 17.48
CA CYS A 7 -14.19 17.53 18.48
C CYS A 7 -14.83 18.79 19.07
N GLU A 8 -15.75 18.61 20.04
CA GLU A 8 -16.47 19.75 20.62
C GLU A 8 -15.83 20.31 21.89
N GLU A 9 -14.64 19.89 22.26
CA GLU A 9 -13.96 20.41 23.43
C GLU A 9 -13.52 21.85 23.25
N THR A 10 -13.60 22.63 24.34
CA THR A 10 -13.21 24.03 24.37
C THR A 10 -12.03 24.25 25.30
N PHE A 11 -11.20 25.25 25.02
CA PHE A 11 -9.99 25.54 25.75
C PHE A 11 -9.86 27.03 26.07
N SER A 12 -9.21 27.33 27.21
CA SER A 12 -8.99 28.71 27.63
C SER A 12 -7.82 29.36 26.89
N THR A 13 -6.82 28.57 26.50
CA THR A 13 -5.62 29.03 25.85
C THR A 13 -5.33 28.24 24.57
N GLU A 14 -4.59 28.88 23.66
CA GLU A 14 -4.16 28.22 22.43
C GLU A 14 -3.20 27.06 22.68
N GLU A 15 -2.37 27.18 23.71
CA GLU A 15 -1.43 26.13 24.10
C GLU A 15 -2.16 24.84 24.52
N GLU A 16 -3.23 24.97 25.29
CA GLU A 16 -4.08 23.80 25.66
C GLU A 16 -4.72 23.18 24.45
N LYS A 17 -5.20 23.97 23.52
CA LYS A 17 -5.78 23.51 22.26
C LYS A 17 -4.75 22.74 21.43
N ILE A 18 -3.55 23.28 21.26
CA ILE A 18 -2.45 22.64 20.52
C ILE A 18 -2.04 21.33 21.18
N SER A 19 -1.90 21.34 22.52
CA SER A 19 -1.57 20.14 23.28
C SER A 19 -2.63 19.04 23.11
N HIS A 20 -3.89 19.41 23.17
CA HIS A 20 -5.01 18.50 22.94
C HIS A 20 -4.99 17.90 21.53
N ILE A 21 -4.79 18.72 20.51
CA ILE A 21 -4.69 18.26 19.12
C ILE A 21 -3.52 17.30 18.96
N LYS A 22 -2.37 17.58 19.56
CA LYS A 22 -1.20 16.71 19.51
C LYS A 22 -1.45 15.34 20.16
N SER A 23 -2.13 15.32 21.31
CA SER A 23 -2.36 14.08 22.04
C SER A 23 -3.52 13.24 21.51
N GLU A 24 -4.61 13.89 21.09
CA GLU A 24 -5.86 13.22 20.71
C GLU A 24 -6.08 13.14 19.20
N HIS A 25 -5.54 14.09 18.44
CA HIS A 25 -5.81 14.25 17.02
C HIS A 25 -4.54 14.35 16.17
N GLU A 26 -3.43 13.79 16.65
CA GLU A 26 -2.14 13.82 15.94
C GLU A 26 -2.25 13.39 14.49
N TYR A 27 -3.06 12.37 14.22
CA TYR A 27 -3.29 11.87 12.87
C TYR A 27 -4.01 12.85 11.94
N HIS A 28 -4.83 13.72 12.48
CA HIS A 28 -5.66 14.61 11.67
C HIS A 28 -5.00 15.97 11.37
N ARG A 29 -3.94 16.34 12.12
CA ARG A 29 -3.41 17.68 12.05
C ARG A 29 -1.90 17.80 11.87
N LEU A 30 -1.12 16.89 12.44
CA LEU A 30 0.34 16.98 12.42
C LEU A 30 0.97 16.13 11.33
N THR A 31 0.39 15.04 11.00
CA THR A 31 0.58 14.40 9.72
C THR A 31 -0.57 14.85 8.84
N PRO A 32 -0.36 15.82 7.97
CA PRO A 32 -1.30 15.98 6.89
C PRO A 32 -1.23 14.69 6.11
N GLN A 33 -1.97 13.70 6.54
CA GLN A 33 -2.43 12.72 5.60
C GLN A 33 -3.11 13.55 4.54
N PRO A 34 -2.62 13.53 3.29
CA PRO A 34 -3.38 14.11 2.25
C PRO A 34 -4.77 13.53 2.45
N LYS A 35 -5.75 14.38 2.67
CA LYS A 35 -7.13 13.97 2.60
C LYS A 35 -7.22 13.21 1.29
N ILE A 36 -7.25 11.90 1.39
CA ILE A 36 -7.40 11.07 0.22
C ILE A 36 -8.74 11.47 -0.33
N GLY A 37 -8.73 12.25 -1.40
CA GLY A 37 -9.94 12.58 -2.09
C GLY A 37 -10.67 11.29 -2.44
N ARG A 38 -11.96 11.35 -2.62
CA ARG A 38 -12.78 10.18 -3.01
C ARG A 38 -12.16 9.38 -4.15
N LYS A 39 -11.48 10.07 -5.07
CA LYS A 39 -10.76 9.45 -6.19
C LYS A 39 -9.67 8.49 -5.72
N TYR A 40 -8.86 8.87 -4.75
CA TYR A 40 -7.78 8.02 -4.25
C TYR A 40 -8.30 6.87 -3.40
N GLN A 41 -9.33 7.10 -2.59
CA GLN A 41 -9.99 6.02 -1.85
C GLN A 41 -10.57 4.97 -2.80
N ARG A 42 -11.15 5.41 -3.90
CA ARG A 42 -11.67 4.52 -4.94
C ARG A 42 -10.56 3.72 -5.59
N ILE A 43 -9.44 4.35 -5.92
CA ILE A 43 -8.28 3.67 -6.52
C ILE A 43 -7.70 2.65 -5.55
N VAL A 44 -7.53 3.00 -4.27
CA VAL A 44 -7.06 2.07 -3.24
C VAL A 44 -8.00 0.88 -3.11
N GLY A 45 -9.30 1.12 -3.10
CA GLY A 45 -10.31 0.05 -3.10
C GLY A 45 -10.22 -0.86 -4.31
N GLN A 46 -9.91 -0.33 -5.48
CA GLN A 46 -9.67 -1.11 -6.68
C GLN A 46 -8.40 -1.95 -6.59
N ILE A 47 -7.33 -1.42 -5.99
CA ILE A 47 -6.10 -2.19 -5.73
C ILE A 47 -6.40 -3.34 -4.78
N GLU A 48 -7.14 -3.11 -3.71
CA GLU A 48 -7.58 -4.16 -2.80
C GLU A 48 -8.38 -5.25 -3.53
N ASN A 49 -9.29 -4.86 -4.41
CA ASN A 49 -10.07 -5.79 -5.23
C ASN A 49 -9.18 -6.61 -6.16
N CYS A 50 -8.10 -6.01 -6.69
CA CYS A 50 -7.10 -6.72 -7.48
C CYS A 50 -6.47 -7.87 -6.67
N PHE A 51 -6.03 -7.61 -5.45
CA PHE A 51 -5.49 -8.63 -4.56
C PHE A 51 -6.51 -9.72 -4.23
N ILE A 52 -7.76 -9.33 -3.97
CA ILE A 52 -8.84 -10.27 -3.68
C ILE A 52 -9.12 -11.18 -4.87
N ALA A 53 -9.14 -10.63 -6.08
CA ALA A 53 -9.35 -11.40 -7.30
C ALA A 53 -8.25 -12.44 -7.51
N TYR A 54 -6.98 -12.09 -7.28
CA TYR A 54 -5.87 -13.02 -7.39
C TYR A 54 -5.87 -14.08 -6.27
N ARG A 55 -6.32 -13.73 -5.06
CA ARG A 55 -6.47 -14.71 -3.97
C ARG A 55 -7.42 -15.84 -4.31
N LYS A 56 -8.45 -15.55 -5.07
CA LYS A 56 -9.38 -16.59 -5.57
C LYS A 56 -8.68 -17.61 -6.47
N GLN A 57 -7.54 -17.24 -7.04
CA GLN A 57 -6.68 -18.10 -7.87
C GLN A 57 -5.47 -18.63 -7.07
N ASN A 58 -5.49 -18.54 -5.75
CA ASN A 58 -4.40 -18.93 -4.85
C ASN A 58 -3.10 -18.10 -5.03
N VAL A 59 -3.21 -16.88 -5.55
CA VAL A 59 -2.08 -15.96 -5.68
C VAL A 59 -2.15 -14.94 -4.55
N GLN A 60 -1.15 -14.95 -3.67
CA GLN A 60 -1.12 -14.11 -2.46
C GLN A 60 -0.24 -12.86 -2.62
N VAL A 61 0.69 -12.87 -3.57
CA VAL A 61 1.64 -11.78 -3.78
C VAL A 61 1.56 -11.29 -5.21
N LEU A 62 1.66 -9.98 -5.39
CA LEU A 62 1.60 -9.33 -6.70
C LEU A 62 2.74 -8.34 -6.84
N THR A 63 3.24 -8.21 -8.07
CA THR A 63 4.15 -7.13 -8.45
C THR A 63 3.35 -5.92 -8.94
N VAL A 64 4.00 -4.76 -8.98
CA VAL A 64 3.41 -3.54 -9.53
C VAL A 64 2.99 -3.74 -10.99
N THR A 65 3.78 -4.49 -11.74
CA THR A 65 3.49 -4.81 -13.16
C THR A 65 2.19 -5.61 -13.30
N GLU A 66 1.96 -6.58 -12.43
CA GLU A 66 0.74 -7.38 -12.43
C GLU A 66 -0.49 -6.52 -12.07
N ILE A 67 -0.35 -5.64 -11.09
CA ILE A 67 -1.41 -4.71 -10.70
C ILE A 67 -1.74 -3.76 -11.86
N GLU A 68 -0.73 -3.22 -12.54
CA GLU A 68 -0.92 -2.34 -13.70
C GLU A 68 -1.71 -3.06 -14.81
N SER A 69 -1.33 -4.29 -15.12
CA SER A 69 -2.02 -5.11 -16.12
C SER A 69 -3.48 -5.36 -15.74
N TRP A 70 -3.73 -5.66 -14.46
CA TRP A 70 -5.08 -5.85 -13.97
C TRP A 70 -5.95 -4.60 -14.16
N PHE A 71 -5.41 -3.41 -13.87
CA PHE A 71 -6.12 -2.16 -14.07
C PHE A 71 -6.45 -1.91 -15.54
N LYS A 72 -5.52 -2.21 -16.45
CA LYS A 72 -5.76 -2.08 -17.89
C LYS A 72 -6.92 -2.98 -18.36
N ASN A 73 -7.02 -4.17 -17.80
CA ASN A 73 -8.00 -5.16 -18.23
C ASN A 73 -9.36 -5.01 -17.54
N ASN A 74 -9.41 -4.40 -16.36
CA ASN A 74 -10.61 -4.38 -15.52
C ASN A 74 -11.15 -2.98 -15.22
N THR A 75 -10.44 -1.92 -15.62
CA THR A 75 -10.90 -0.55 -15.44
C THR A 75 -10.79 0.24 -16.75
N LYS A 76 -11.59 1.30 -16.86
CA LYS A 76 -11.56 2.18 -18.04
C LYS A 76 -10.32 3.08 -18.08
N ALA A 77 -9.82 3.48 -16.91
CA ALA A 77 -8.64 4.31 -16.78
C ALA A 77 -7.52 3.47 -16.23
N GLY A 78 -6.45 3.29 -17.00
CA GLY A 78 -5.25 2.63 -16.51
C GLY A 78 -4.62 3.41 -15.35
N LEU A 79 -3.74 2.77 -14.62
CA LEU A 79 -3.01 3.36 -13.51
C LEU A 79 -1.51 3.15 -13.73
N ALA A 80 -0.72 4.22 -13.68
CA ALA A 80 0.71 4.13 -13.89
C ALA A 80 1.42 3.40 -12.77
N LYS A 81 2.48 2.64 -13.08
CA LYS A 81 3.26 1.87 -12.12
C LYS A 81 3.77 2.71 -10.96
N GLN A 82 4.26 3.92 -11.23
CA GLN A 82 4.77 4.83 -10.21
C GLN A 82 3.69 5.23 -9.20
N ARG A 83 2.47 5.45 -9.67
CA ARG A 83 1.35 5.78 -8.80
C ARG A 83 0.92 4.59 -7.96
N ILE A 84 0.89 3.39 -8.54
CA ILE A 84 0.61 2.15 -7.81
C ILE A 84 1.62 1.96 -6.69
N ALA A 85 2.92 2.02 -7.01
CA ALA A 85 3.98 1.87 -6.02
C ALA A 85 3.88 2.90 -4.90
N SER A 86 3.58 4.15 -5.22
CA SER A 86 3.40 5.21 -4.24
C SER A 86 2.23 4.94 -3.29
N LEU A 87 1.09 4.49 -3.83
CA LEU A 87 -0.08 4.16 -3.02
C LEU A 87 0.18 2.96 -2.11
N LEU A 88 0.86 1.92 -2.61
CA LEU A 88 1.22 0.75 -1.81
C LEU A 88 2.12 1.10 -0.63
N ARG A 89 3.13 1.94 -0.85
CA ARG A 89 4.06 2.37 0.20
C ARG A 89 3.41 3.18 1.30
N ARG A 90 2.37 3.93 0.97
CA ARG A 90 1.69 4.83 1.91
C ARG A 90 0.59 4.18 2.72
N ARG A 91 0.25 2.93 2.42
CA ARG A 91 -0.88 2.24 3.05
C ARG A 91 -0.39 1.07 3.88
N PRO A 92 -0.72 1.02 5.18
CA PRO A 92 -0.24 -0.06 6.05
C PRO A 92 -0.84 -1.43 5.73
N GLN A 93 -1.99 -1.49 5.06
CA GLN A 93 -2.60 -2.77 4.67
C GLN A 93 -1.85 -3.48 3.56
N PHE A 94 -0.98 -2.77 2.82
CA PHE A 94 -0.15 -3.38 1.80
C PHE A 94 1.27 -3.58 2.35
N GLN A 95 1.75 -4.82 2.32
CA GLN A 95 3.06 -5.17 2.85
C GLN A 95 4.02 -5.53 1.74
N MET A 96 5.22 -4.95 1.79
CA MET A 96 6.31 -5.27 0.88
C MET A 96 7.06 -6.49 1.42
N HIS A 97 7.29 -7.48 0.58
CA HIS A 97 7.96 -8.72 0.98
C HIS A 97 9.35 -8.87 0.39
N LYS A 98 9.45 -8.92 -0.94
CA LYS A 98 10.71 -9.21 -1.61
C LYS A 98 10.91 -8.34 -2.83
N LYS A 99 12.19 -8.09 -3.13
CA LYS A 99 12.62 -7.51 -4.40
C LYS A 99 13.41 -8.59 -5.14
N ALA A 100 12.97 -8.94 -6.32
CA ALA A 100 13.62 -9.99 -7.09
C ALA A 100 13.63 -9.65 -8.58
N ARG A 101 14.51 -10.32 -9.31
CA ARG A 101 14.59 -10.24 -10.76
C ARG A 101 14.48 -11.63 -11.36
N ARG A 102 14.03 -11.72 -12.59
CA ARG A 102 14.11 -12.99 -13.33
C ARG A 102 15.56 -13.36 -13.58
N ILE A 103 15.85 -14.65 -13.62
CA ILE A 103 17.21 -15.17 -13.79
C ILE A 103 17.92 -14.54 -14.99
N ASN A 104 17.21 -14.31 -16.09
CA ASN A 104 17.75 -13.77 -17.34
C ASN A 104 17.42 -12.29 -17.56
N SER A 105 17.03 -11.55 -16.52
CA SER A 105 16.63 -10.14 -16.62
C SER A 105 17.29 -9.31 -15.56
N ASN A 106 17.57 -8.05 -15.87
CA ASN A 106 18.06 -7.07 -14.91
C ASN A 106 16.93 -6.22 -14.29
N GLU A 107 15.70 -6.42 -14.72
CA GLU A 107 14.57 -5.70 -14.17
C GLU A 107 14.19 -6.24 -12.79
N ILE A 108 14.21 -5.35 -11.80
CA ILE A 108 13.84 -5.68 -10.43
C ILE A 108 12.36 -5.41 -10.22
N GLU A 109 11.67 -6.41 -9.69
CA GLU A 109 10.27 -6.31 -9.31
C GLU A 109 10.12 -6.41 -7.80
N THR A 110 9.14 -5.71 -7.26
CA THR A 110 8.83 -5.75 -5.83
C THR A 110 7.49 -6.46 -5.64
N TRP A 111 7.46 -7.45 -4.74
CA TRP A 111 6.25 -8.19 -4.41
C TRP A 111 5.56 -7.58 -3.20
N TRP A 112 4.27 -7.44 -3.33
CA TRP A 112 3.39 -6.88 -2.32
C TRP A 112 2.28 -7.86 -1.97
N SER A 113 1.76 -7.77 -0.74
CA SER A 113 0.55 -8.49 -0.34
C SER A 113 -0.47 -7.56 0.26
N TYR A 114 -1.72 -8.01 0.27
CA TYR A 114 -2.79 -7.34 1.01
C TYR A 114 -2.95 -8.05 2.36
N GLY A 115 -2.46 -7.41 3.42
CA GLY A 115 -2.42 -8.00 4.74
C GLY A 115 -1.29 -8.99 4.96
N GLU A 116 -1.31 -9.70 6.07
CA GLU A 116 -0.30 -10.70 6.41
C GLU A 116 -0.46 -11.97 5.60
N ILE A 117 0.66 -12.54 5.20
CA ILE A 117 0.72 -13.80 4.44
C ILE A 117 1.85 -14.67 4.98
N ASP A 118 1.78 -15.97 4.66
CA ASP A 118 2.91 -16.89 4.85
C ASP A 118 3.80 -16.80 3.60
N GLU A 119 5.01 -16.23 3.76
CA GLU A 119 5.94 -16.05 2.64
C GLU A 119 6.38 -17.37 2.02
N GLU A 120 6.62 -18.41 2.81
CA GLU A 120 7.07 -19.69 2.29
C GLU A 120 6.05 -20.31 1.33
N ILE A 121 4.78 -20.27 1.72
CA ILE A 121 3.69 -20.80 0.89
C ILE A 121 3.43 -19.88 -0.31
N SER A 122 3.44 -18.58 -0.09
CA SER A 122 3.08 -17.58 -1.10
C SER A 122 4.08 -17.51 -2.24
N PHE A 123 5.36 -17.78 -1.98
CA PHE A 123 6.41 -17.76 -2.99
C PHE A 123 6.75 -19.14 -3.58
N GLN A 124 5.95 -20.15 -3.33
CA GLN A 124 6.11 -21.44 -4.02
C GLN A 124 5.89 -21.27 -5.52
N GLY A 125 6.76 -21.85 -6.31
CA GLY A 125 6.69 -21.76 -7.77
C GLY A 125 7.43 -20.57 -8.38
N TYR A 126 8.07 -19.73 -7.58
CA TYR A 126 8.85 -18.58 -8.06
C TYR A 126 10.34 -18.90 -8.24
N SER A 127 10.67 -20.12 -8.64
CA SER A 127 12.07 -20.58 -8.82
C SER A 127 12.83 -19.85 -9.94
N ARG A 128 12.14 -19.17 -10.83
CA ARG A 128 12.75 -18.38 -11.91
C ARG A 128 13.14 -16.97 -11.50
N TRP A 129 12.87 -16.62 -10.25
CA TRP A 129 13.19 -15.31 -9.69
C TRP A 129 14.32 -15.40 -8.68
N VAL A 130 15.20 -14.41 -8.71
CA VAL A 130 16.36 -14.32 -7.81
C VAL A 130 16.16 -13.14 -6.87
N ASP A 131 16.21 -13.40 -5.56
CA ASP A 131 16.16 -12.36 -4.56
C ASP A 131 17.38 -11.45 -4.67
N VAL A 132 17.14 -10.14 -4.80
CA VAL A 132 18.21 -9.15 -5.00
C VAL A 132 19.09 -9.02 -3.76
N GLU A 133 18.55 -9.24 -2.57
CA GLU A 133 19.29 -9.10 -1.31
C GLU A 133 20.16 -10.32 -0.99
N THR A 134 19.66 -11.50 -1.24
CA THR A 134 20.37 -12.76 -0.89
C THR A 134 21.09 -13.40 -2.07
N GLY A 135 20.75 -13.06 -3.30
CA GLY A 135 21.27 -13.67 -4.50
C GLY A 135 20.78 -15.10 -4.74
N LYS A 136 19.84 -15.58 -3.94
CA LYS A 136 19.27 -16.93 -4.05
C LYS A 136 17.93 -16.88 -4.76
N THR A 137 17.58 -17.98 -5.44
CA THR A 137 16.26 -18.08 -6.08
C THR A 137 15.14 -18.08 -5.04
N LEU A 138 14.04 -17.44 -5.38
CA LEU A 138 12.77 -17.65 -4.68
C LEU A 138 12.34 -19.10 -4.94
N LYS A 139 11.66 -19.68 -4.11
CA LYS A 139 11.32 -21.12 -4.26
C LYS A 139 10.47 -21.44 -5.47
#